data_e16fcdf5d8642287e1503b3e2ac0a39d
#
_entry.id   e16fcdf5d8642287e1503b3e2ac0a39d
#
_cell.length_a   1.000
_cell.length_b   1.000
_cell.length_c   1.000
_cell.angle_alpha   90.00
_cell.angle_beta   90.00
_cell.angle_gamma   90.00
#
_symmetry.space_group_name_H-M   'P 1'
#
loop_
_entity.id
_entity.type
_entity.pdbx_description
1 polymer ?
#
loop_
_entity_poly.entity_id
_entity_poly.type
_entity_poly.pdbx_seq_one_letter_code
_entity_poly.pdbx_strand_id
1 'polypeptide(L)'
;MNETIFEQVESFASVLKLDLSAEEFAQFAEDQELSESGMEAVRAVFSYLSEKKQQTTIQTLLKMSRLPTKAPKTFENFDFSLLKGKDVERLRVLPSLNAIYSHRNLAFIGPAGTGKTHLAQAFGYACCQHGLKTYFIKASELRDRFTTARRSGKTDSCLSGLVRPSCLIIDEIGHCAFDKENTRLFFDLIDRRYNKEGNFNMIFTSNKNPA
;
A
#
# COMPACT_ATOMS: atom_id res chain seq x y z
N MET A 1 -11.20 -4.25 -27.57
CA MET A 1 -12.04 -5.47 -27.68
C MET A 1 -12.91 -5.50 -26.44
N ASN A 2 -14.22 -5.70 -26.56
CA ASN A 2 -15.08 -5.86 -25.38
C ASN A 2 -14.82 -7.28 -24.84
N GLU A 3 -14.53 -7.38 -23.55
CA GLU A 3 -14.41 -8.68 -22.87
C GLU A 3 -15.73 -9.45 -22.97
N THR A 4 -15.63 -10.75 -23.25
CA THR A 4 -16.79 -11.64 -23.26
C THR A 4 -17.32 -11.83 -21.82
N ILE A 5 -18.55 -12.29 -21.68
CA ILE A 5 -19.13 -12.60 -20.37
C ILE A 5 -18.32 -13.66 -19.61
N PHE A 6 -17.70 -14.61 -20.33
CA PHE A 6 -16.86 -15.66 -19.77
C PHE A 6 -15.57 -15.12 -19.20
N GLU A 7 -14.87 -14.23 -19.93
CA GLU A 7 -13.65 -13.54 -19.46
C GLU A 7 -13.93 -12.63 -18.27
N GLN A 8 -15.08 -11.96 -18.22
CA GLN A 8 -15.49 -11.17 -17.08
C GLN A 8 -15.71 -12.02 -15.83
N VAL A 9 -16.39 -13.18 -15.96
CA VAL A 9 -16.60 -14.10 -14.83
C VAL A 9 -15.27 -14.66 -14.32
N GLU A 10 -14.35 -15.07 -15.22
CA GLU A 10 -12.99 -15.49 -14.86
C GLU A 10 -12.24 -14.39 -14.09
N SER A 11 -12.29 -13.14 -14.57
CA SER A 11 -11.68 -11.98 -13.90
C SER A 11 -12.22 -11.80 -12.47
N PHE A 12 -13.54 -11.87 -12.28
CA PHE A 12 -14.16 -11.80 -10.97
C PHE A 12 -13.82 -13.00 -10.08
N ALA A 13 -13.81 -14.21 -10.65
CA ALA A 13 -13.42 -15.45 -9.95
C ALA A 13 -11.98 -15.34 -9.42
N SER A 14 -11.05 -14.80 -10.21
CA SER A 14 -9.67 -14.55 -9.79
C SER A 14 -9.59 -13.64 -8.56
N VAL A 15 -10.37 -12.57 -8.50
CA VAL A 15 -10.46 -11.68 -7.31
C VAL A 15 -10.97 -12.44 -6.08
N LEU A 16 -11.91 -13.35 -6.28
CA LEU A 16 -12.48 -14.20 -5.23
C LEU A 16 -11.53 -15.33 -4.80
N LYS A 17 -10.43 -15.57 -5.56
CA LYS A 17 -9.50 -16.68 -5.43
C LYS A 17 -10.17 -18.03 -5.70
N LEU A 18 -11.07 -18.05 -6.64
CA LEU A 18 -11.67 -19.25 -7.20
C LEU A 18 -10.87 -19.63 -8.46
N ASP A 19 -10.58 -20.91 -8.61
CA ASP A 19 -9.99 -21.49 -9.82
C ASP A 19 -11.13 -21.79 -10.79
N LEU A 20 -11.40 -20.85 -11.67
CA LEU A 20 -12.47 -20.92 -12.67
C LEU A 20 -12.01 -20.14 -13.91
N SER A 21 -11.73 -20.84 -14.99
CA SER A 21 -11.38 -20.24 -16.27
C SER A 21 -12.62 -19.88 -17.10
N ALA A 22 -12.40 -19.04 -18.13
CA ALA A 22 -13.45 -18.69 -19.09
C ALA A 22 -13.98 -19.94 -19.84
N GLU A 23 -13.07 -20.87 -20.21
CA GLU A 23 -13.43 -22.10 -20.88
C GLU A 23 -14.26 -23.03 -19.98
N GLU A 24 -13.88 -23.18 -18.71
CA GLU A 24 -14.63 -23.99 -17.74
C GLU A 24 -16.02 -23.42 -17.51
N PHE A 25 -16.15 -22.10 -17.41
CA PHE A 25 -17.48 -21.48 -17.28
C PHE A 25 -18.30 -21.61 -18.58
N ALA A 26 -17.69 -21.51 -19.75
CA ALA A 26 -18.37 -21.74 -21.02
C ALA A 26 -18.89 -23.18 -21.14
N GLN A 27 -18.09 -24.19 -20.81
CA GLN A 27 -18.51 -25.58 -20.80
C GLN A 27 -19.63 -25.84 -19.81
N PHE A 28 -19.53 -25.29 -18.59
CA PHE A 28 -20.60 -25.38 -17.59
C PHE A 28 -21.91 -24.76 -18.09
N ALA A 29 -21.83 -23.59 -18.74
CA ALA A 29 -23.01 -22.90 -19.28
C ALA A 29 -23.70 -23.73 -20.37
N GLU A 30 -22.92 -24.42 -21.24
CA GLU A 30 -23.42 -25.32 -22.25
C GLU A 30 -24.06 -26.57 -21.62
N ASP A 31 -23.36 -27.24 -20.70
CA ASP A 31 -23.83 -28.44 -20.01
C ASP A 31 -25.12 -28.23 -19.21
N GLN A 32 -25.31 -27.01 -18.67
CA GLN A 32 -26.51 -26.63 -17.92
C GLN A 32 -27.57 -25.91 -18.77
N GLU A 33 -27.36 -25.81 -20.08
CA GLU A 33 -28.24 -25.11 -21.01
C GLU A 33 -28.62 -23.69 -20.53
N LEU A 34 -27.64 -22.95 -20.00
CA LEU A 34 -27.90 -21.62 -19.47
C LEU A 34 -28.33 -20.65 -20.57
N SER A 35 -29.46 -19.98 -20.34
CA SER A 35 -29.89 -18.87 -21.20
C SER A 35 -28.95 -17.67 -21.07
N GLU A 36 -29.00 -16.74 -22.03
CA GLU A 36 -28.26 -15.47 -21.98
C GLU A 36 -28.56 -14.69 -20.67
N SER A 37 -29.83 -14.64 -20.25
CA SER A 37 -30.22 -14.01 -19.00
C SER A 37 -29.68 -14.77 -17.78
N GLY A 38 -29.54 -16.09 -17.85
CA GLY A 38 -28.90 -16.91 -16.81
C GLY A 38 -27.42 -16.59 -16.66
N MET A 39 -26.68 -16.51 -17.77
CA MET A 39 -25.27 -16.12 -17.77
C MET A 39 -25.06 -14.69 -17.24
N GLU A 40 -25.93 -13.74 -17.62
CA GLU A 40 -25.88 -12.39 -17.07
C GLU A 40 -26.15 -12.35 -15.56
N ALA A 41 -27.08 -13.16 -15.05
CA ALA A 41 -27.31 -13.27 -13.62
C ALA A 41 -26.07 -13.81 -12.87
N VAL A 42 -25.40 -14.84 -13.41
CA VAL A 42 -24.13 -15.35 -12.85
C VAL A 42 -23.06 -14.27 -12.84
N ARG A 43 -22.84 -13.59 -13.97
CA ARG A 43 -21.89 -12.48 -14.07
C ARG A 43 -22.17 -11.40 -13.01
N ALA A 44 -23.42 -10.98 -12.84
CA ALA A 44 -23.80 -9.97 -11.86
C ALA A 44 -23.50 -10.41 -10.43
N VAL A 45 -23.75 -11.67 -10.09
CA VAL A 45 -23.42 -12.23 -8.76
C VAL A 45 -21.89 -12.23 -8.54
N PHE A 46 -21.11 -12.68 -9.50
CA PHE A 46 -19.65 -12.67 -9.39
C PHE A 46 -19.08 -11.26 -9.29
N SER A 47 -19.60 -10.29 -10.05
CA SER A 47 -19.25 -8.88 -9.93
C SER A 47 -19.50 -8.36 -8.51
N TYR A 48 -20.71 -8.56 -7.99
CA TYR A 48 -21.07 -8.13 -6.63
C TYR A 48 -20.17 -8.75 -5.55
N LEU A 49 -19.90 -10.04 -5.64
CA LEU A 49 -19.05 -10.74 -4.68
C LEU A 49 -17.60 -10.27 -4.75
N SER A 50 -17.07 -10.03 -5.97
CA SER A 50 -15.70 -9.52 -6.16
C SER A 50 -15.55 -8.12 -5.59
N GLU A 51 -16.50 -7.21 -5.84
CA GLU A 51 -16.51 -5.86 -5.25
C GLU A 51 -16.54 -5.91 -3.73
N LYS A 52 -17.42 -6.73 -3.15
CA LYS A 52 -17.51 -6.93 -1.69
C LYS A 52 -16.20 -7.46 -1.11
N LYS A 53 -15.55 -8.39 -1.82
CA LYS A 53 -14.24 -8.93 -1.43
C LYS A 53 -13.15 -7.87 -1.47
N GLN A 54 -13.10 -7.07 -2.52
CA GLN A 54 -12.14 -5.95 -2.66
C GLN A 54 -12.33 -4.93 -1.54
N GLN A 55 -13.57 -4.50 -1.27
CA GLN A 55 -13.87 -3.56 -0.19
C GLN A 55 -13.43 -4.10 1.18
N THR A 56 -13.72 -5.37 1.47
CA THR A 56 -13.28 -6.02 2.72
C THR A 56 -11.75 -6.08 2.81
N THR A 57 -11.08 -6.36 1.70
CA THR A 57 -9.60 -6.37 1.63
C THR A 57 -9.04 -4.98 1.91
N ILE A 58 -9.56 -3.93 1.26
CA ILE A 58 -9.15 -2.54 1.47
C ILE A 58 -9.34 -2.13 2.94
N GLN A 59 -10.50 -2.41 3.53
CA GLN A 59 -10.77 -2.11 4.94
C GLN A 59 -9.77 -2.82 5.86
N THR A 60 -9.45 -4.08 5.58
CA THR A 60 -8.48 -4.86 6.35
C THR A 60 -7.08 -4.25 6.24
N LEU A 61 -6.65 -3.89 5.02
CA LEU A 61 -5.35 -3.24 4.78
C LEU A 61 -5.26 -1.90 5.51
N LEU A 62 -6.30 -1.07 5.44
CA LEU A 62 -6.36 0.22 6.15
C LEU A 62 -6.29 0.01 7.66
N LYS A 63 -7.02 -0.95 8.22
CA LYS A 63 -6.96 -1.26 9.65
C LYS A 63 -5.57 -1.70 10.10
N MET A 64 -4.86 -2.46 9.28
CA MET A 64 -3.51 -2.96 9.58
C MET A 64 -2.42 -1.92 9.30
N SER A 65 -2.68 -0.90 8.50
CA SER A 65 -1.68 0.08 8.05
C SER A 65 -1.21 1.04 9.13
N ARG A 66 -1.96 1.21 10.21
CA ARG A 66 -1.80 2.26 11.22
C ARG A 66 -1.97 3.70 10.70
N LEU A 67 -2.52 3.86 9.50
CA LEU A 67 -2.92 5.17 8.99
C LEU A 67 -4.14 5.70 9.79
N PRO A 68 -4.27 7.02 9.97
CA PRO A 68 -5.44 7.61 10.63
C PRO A 68 -6.73 7.28 9.86
N THR A 69 -7.70 6.64 10.52
CA THR A 69 -8.97 6.22 9.89
C THR A 69 -10.12 7.20 10.15
N LYS A 70 -10.09 7.94 11.27
CA LYS A 70 -11.15 8.92 11.61
C LYS A 70 -11.11 10.19 10.78
N ALA A 71 -9.91 10.63 10.39
CA ALA A 71 -9.68 11.78 9.52
C ALA A 71 -8.58 11.41 8.50
N PRO A 72 -8.94 10.60 7.49
CA PRO A 72 -7.95 10.08 6.56
C PRO A 72 -7.32 11.22 5.77
N LYS A 73 -6.01 11.17 5.62
CA LYS A 73 -5.24 12.05 4.76
C LYS A 73 -5.14 11.40 3.40
N THR A 74 -5.84 11.96 2.42
CA THR A 74 -5.91 11.47 1.05
C THR A 74 -5.40 12.52 0.06
N PHE A 75 -5.19 12.16 -1.20
CA PHE A 75 -4.81 13.13 -2.22
C PHE A 75 -5.96 14.08 -2.56
N GLU A 76 -7.21 13.64 -2.43
CA GLU A 76 -8.41 14.44 -2.71
C GLU A 76 -8.57 15.59 -1.70
N ASN A 77 -8.15 15.39 -0.45
CA ASN A 77 -8.23 16.43 0.58
C ASN A 77 -6.89 17.18 0.80
N PHE A 78 -5.91 16.99 -0.12
CA PHE A 78 -4.66 17.73 -0.13
C PHE A 78 -4.72 18.89 -1.13
N ASP A 79 -4.50 20.11 -0.67
CA ASP A 79 -4.49 21.27 -1.55
C ASP A 79 -3.12 21.45 -2.24
N PHE A 80 -2.99 20.93 -3.45
CA PHE A 80 -1.80 21.06 -4.26
C PHE A 80 -1.52 22.50 -4.74
N SER A 81 -2.48 23.42 -4.65
CA SER A 81 -2.31 24.82 -5.07
C SER A 81 -1.40 25.60 -4.10
N LEU A 82 -1.33 25.16 -2.85
CA LEU A 82 -0.49 25.78 -1.83
C LEU A 82 1.00 25.44 -1.98
N LEU A 83 1.33 24.43 -2.80
CA LEU A 83 2.71 24.03 -3.03
C LEU A 83 3.43 25.02 -3.93
N LYS A 84 4.67 25.37 -3.56
CA LYS A 84 5.55 26.25 -4.34
C LYS A 84 6.91 25.60 -4.53
N GLY A 85 7.55 25.86 -5.65
CA GLY A 85 8.90 25.41 -5.94
C GLY A 85 8.97 24.47 -7.15
N LYS A 86 10.19 24.04 -7.47
CA LYS A 86 10.50 23.28 -8.69
C LYS A 86 10.01 21.82 -8.69
N ASP A 87 9.72 21.25 -7.52
CA ASP A 87 9.31 19.85 -7.40
C ASP A 87 7.78 19.66 -7.34
N VAL A 88 6.99 20.72 -7.50
CA VAL A 88 5.51 20.66 -7.41
C VAL A 88 4.93 19.66 -8.40
N GLU A 89 5.40 19.65 -9.64
CA GLU A 89 4.91 18.72 -10.68
C GLU A 89 5.20 17.25 -10.31
N ARG A 90 6.33 16.99 -9.64
CA ARG A 90 6.64 15.65 -9.13
C ARG A 90 5.68 15.21 -8.02
N LEU A 91 5.21 16.16 -7.20
CA LEU A 91 4.23 15.86 -6.16
C LEU A 91 2.83 15.62 -6.74
N ARG A 92 2.47 16.30 -7.83
CA ARG A 92 1.18 16.12 -8.51
C ARG A 92 1.01 14.72 -9.15
N VAL A 93 2.09 14.04 -9.49
CA VAL A 93 2.04 12.67 -10.06
C VAL A 93 2.05 11.56 -9.00
N LEU A 94 2.16 11.88 -7.71
CA LEU A 94 2.13 10.88 -6.63
C LEU A 94 0.87 9.98 -6.63
N PRO A 95 -0.35 10.49 -6.97
CA PRO A 95 -1.55 9.65 -7.04
C PRO A 95 -1.46 8.48 -8.03
N SER A 96 -0.60 8.56 -9.05
CA SER A 96 -0.38 7.46 -10.00
C SER A 96 0.31 6.24 -9.40
N LEU A 97 0.85 6.35 -8.20
CA LEU A 97 1.62 5.31 -7.50
C LEU A 97 2.85 4.78 -8.28
N ASN A 98 3.31 5.47 -9.33
CA ASN A 98 4.47 5.04 -10.11
C ASN A 98 5.71 4.78 -9.25
N ALA A 99 5.86 5.50 -8.14
CA ALA A 99 7.00 5.32 -7.25
C ALA A 99 7.08 3.91 -6.65
N ILE A 100 5.94 3.28 -6.28
CA ILE A 100 5.95 1.94 -5.70
C ILE A 100 6.17 0.87 -6.79
N TYR A 101 5.59 1.05 -7.97
CA TYR A 101 5.76 0.12 -9.09
C TYR A 101 7.15 0.17 -9.71
N SER A 102 7.83 1.32 -9.62
CA SER A 102 9.22 1.51 -10.07
C SER A 102 10.25 1.38 -8.94
N HIS A 103 9.86 0.84 -7.78
CA HIS A 103 10.74 0.63 -6.60
C HIS A 103 11.46 1.89 -6.11
N ARG A 104 10.88 3.07 -6.31
CA ARG A 104 11.47 4.34 -5.90
C ARG A 104 11.08 4.71 -4.49
N ASN A 105 12.06 4.90 -3.63
CA ASN A 105 11.86 5.48 -2.31
C ASN A 105 11.59 6.98 -2.42
N LEU A 106 10.76 7.51 -1.51
CA LEU A 106 10.40 8.92 -1.46
C LEU A 106 10.89 9.54 -0.15
N ALA A 107 11.39 10.77 -0.23
CA ALA A 107 11.73 11.57 0.94
C ALA A 107 11.04 12.95 0.84
N PHE A 108 10.12 13.23 1.75
CA PHE A 108 9.49 14.54 1.88
C PHE A 108 10.24 15.35 2.93
N ILE A 109 10.96 16.37 2.48
CA ILE A 109 11.83 17.18 3.33
C ILE A 109 11.39 18.65 3.24
N GLY A 110 11.31 19.35 4.37
CA GLY A 110 10.93 20.76 4.41
C GLY A 110 10.43 21.21 5.78
N PRO A 111 10.09 22.49 5.96
CA PRO A 111 9.62 23.05 7.22
C PRO A 111 8.38 22.35 7.79
N ALA A 112 8.12 22.54 9.08
CA ALA A 112 6.89 22.08 9.71
C ALA A 112 5.65 22.71 9.04
N GLY A 113 4.52 21.99 9.00
CA GLY A 113 3.26 22.50 8.46
C GLY A 113 3.14 22.45 6.92
N THR A 114 4.16 22.02 6.16
CA THR A 114 4.14 21.99 4.70
C THR A 114 3.43 20.78 4.07
N GLY A 115 2.76 19.95 4.87
CA GLY A 115 1.97 18.81 4.36
C GLY A 115 2.73 17.53 4.09
N LYS A 116 4.01 17.39 4.49
CA LYS A 116 4.84 16.18 4.27
C LYS A 116 4.19 14.90 4.77
N THR A 117 3.78 14.89 6.03
CA THR A 117 3.09 13.73 6.63
C THR A 117 1.74 13.48 5.95
N HIS A 118 1.04 14.52 5.51
CA HIS A 118 -0.20 14.37 4.74
C HIS A 118 0.07 13.61 3.42
N LEU A 119 1.03 14.07 2.61
CA LEU A 119 1.38 13.42 1.36
C LEU A 119 1.84 11.97 1.56
N ALA A 120 2.65 11.71 2.60
CA ALA A 120 3.09 10.35 2.92
C ALA A 120 1.90 9.44 3.28
N GLN A 121 0.97 9.93 4.10
CA GLN A 121 -0.24 9.19 4.48
C GLN A 121 -1.19 9.02 3.29
N ALA A 122 -1.37 10.04 2.44
CA ALA A 122 -2.19 9.99 1.23
C ALA A 122 -1.67 8.92 0.26
N PHE A 123 -0.37 8.84 0.06
CA PHE A 123 0.25 7.78 -0.75
C PHE A 123 0.00 6.40 -0.15
N GLY A 124 0.18 6.24 1.15
CA GLY A 124 -0.10 4.97 1.84
C GLY A 124 -1.57 4.58 1.79
N TYR A 125 -2.49 5.54 1.90
CA TYR A 125 -3.93 5.33 1.75
C TYR A 125 -4.27 4.83 0.34
N ALA A 126 -3.75 5.51 -0.68
CA ALA A 126 -3.93 5.10 -2.09
C ALA A 126 -3.34 3.70 -2.35
N CYS A 127 -2.17 3.37 -1.77
CA CYS A 127 -1.63 2.00 -1.83
C CYS A 127 -2.63 0.97 -1.28
N CYS A 128 -3.25 1.23 -0.13
CA CYS A 128 -4.26 0.32 0.44
C CYS A 128 -5.49 0.17 -0.48
N GLN A 129 -5.93 1.25 -1.12
CA GLN A 129 -7.03 1.22 -2.09
C GLN A 129 -6.70 0.36 -3.33
N HIS A 130 -5.43 0.27 -3.71
CA HIS A 130 -4.92 -0.59 -4.78
C HIS A 130 -4.49 -1.99 -4.28
N GLY A 131 -4.94 -2.41 -3.09
CA GLY A 131 -4.63 -3.74 -2.55
C GLY A 131 -3.20 -3.91 -2.04
N LEU A 132 -2.39 -2.84 -1.99
CA LEU A 132 -1.01 -2.87 -1.55
C LEU A 132 -0.91 -2.64 -0.04
N LYS A 133 -0.25 -3.57 0.65
CA LYS A 133 -0.08 -3.49 2.11
C LYS A 133 0.80 -2.31 2.49
N THR A 134 0.26 -1.40 3.30
CA THR A 134 0.99 -0.25 3.85
C THR A 134 1.22 -0.42 5.34
N TYR A 135 2.30 0.17 5.83
CA TYR A 135 2.57 0.30 7.27
C TYR A 135 3.15 1.68 7.58
N PHE A 136 2.47 2.41 8.45
CA PHE A 136 2.87 3.73 8.93
C PHE A 136 3.44 3.63 10.34
N ILE A 137 4.60 4.24 10.57
CA ILE A 137 5.25 4.29 11.89
C ILE A 137 6.03 5.60 12.03
N LYS A 138 6.00 6.21 13.22
CA LYS A 138 6.90 7.31 13.55
C LYS A 138 8.30 6.79 13.87
N ALA A 139 9.34 7.56 13.54
CA ALA A 139 10.72 7.18 13.81
C ALA A 139 10.98 6.91 15.31
N SER A 140 10.35 7.66 16.21
CA SER A 140 10.43 7.40 17.65
C SER A 140 9.85 6.05 18.05
N GLU A 141 8.68 5.69 17.51
CA GLU A 141 8.08 4.37 17.75
C GLU A 141 8.90 3.24 17.14
N LEU A 142 9.52 3.48 15.97
CA LEU A 142 10.42 2.51 15.35
C LEU A 142 11.64 2.24 16.23
N ARG A 143 12.26 3.29 16.79
CA ARG A 143 13.35 3.18 17.76
C ARG A 143 12.95 2.34 18.97
N ASP A 144 11.81 2.63 19.56
CA ASP A 144 11.32 1.94 20.75
C ASP A 144 11.00 0.47 20.45
N ARG A 145 10.45 0.22 19.25
CA ARG A 145 10.19 -1.14 18.75
C ARG A 145 11.50 -1.94 18.56
N PHE A 146 12.54 -1.33 18.00
CA PHE A 146 13.85 -1.96 17.87
C PHE A 146 14.46 -2.26 19.24
N THR A 147 14.42 -1.29 20.15
CA THR A 147 14.92 -1.48 21.53
C THR A 147 14.21 -2.64 22.24
N THR A 148 12.88 -2.72 22.12
CA THR A 148 12.08 -3.79 22.69
C THR A 148 12.42 -5.14 22.06
N ALA A 149 12.56 -5.19 20.73
CA ALA A 149 12.89 -6.40 20.00
C ALA A 149 14.27 -6.95 20.41
N ARG A 150 15.27 -6.07 20.60
CA ARG A 150 16.60 -6.44 21.08
C ARG A 150 16.54 -7.05 22.48
N ARG A 151 15.85 -6.39 23.40
CA ARG A 151 15.71 -6.88 24.79
C ARG A 151 15.02 -8.23 24.89
N SER A 152 14.08 -8.51 23.97
CA SER A 152 13.32 -9.76 23.95
C SER A 152 13.88 -10.84 23.01
N GLY A 153 15.01 -10.60 22.35
CA GLY A 153 15.60 -11.52 21.37
C GLY A 153 14.75 -11.74 20.11
N LYS A 154 13.84 -10.79 19.79
CA LYS A 154 12.90 -10.89 18.65
C LYS A 154 13.21 -9.93 17.49
N THR A 155 14.49 -9.60 17.29
CA THR A 155 14.92 -8.65 16.26
C THR A 155 14.52 -9.10 14.86
N ASP A 156 14.72 -10.37 14.52
CA ASP A 156 14.41 -10.89 13.19
C ASP A 156 12.89 -10.86 12.91
N SER A 157 12.05 -11.25 13.86
CA SER A 157 10.59 -11.14 13.75
C SER A 157 10.14 -9.68 13.58
N CYS A 158 10.79 -8.75 14.30
CA CYS A 158 10.52 -7.33 14.20
C CYS A 158 10.83 -6.80 12.80
N LEU A 159 12.02 -7.10 12.28
CA LEU A 159 12.47 -6.70 10.94
C LEU A 159 11.58 -7.32 9.86
N SER A 160 11.29 -8.62 9.94
CA SER A 160 10.39 -9.30 8.99
C SER A 160 9.01 -8.64 8.94
N GLY A 161 8.47 -8.21 10.08
CA GLY A 161 7.20 -7.47 10.13
C GLY A 161 7.24 -6.11 9.43
N LEU A 162 8.40 -5.44 9.40
CA LEU A 162 8.61 -4.15 8.73
C LEU A 162 9.00 -4.30 7.25
N VAL A 163 9.55 -5.45 6.87
CA VAL A 163 9.87 -5.77 5.47
C VAL A 163 8.63 -6.14 4.67
N ARG A 164 7.67 -6.86 5.28
CA ARG A 164 6.48 -7.38 4.60
C ARG A 164 5.63 -6.34 3.85
N PRO A 165 5.32 -5.14 4.40
CA PRO A 165 4.50 -4.16 3.70
C PRO A 165 5.11 -3.75 2.35
N SER A 166 4.26 -3.53 1.35
CA SER A 166 4.67 -2.93 0.08
C SER A 166 5.11 -1.48 0.30
N CYS A 167 4.31 -0.68 0.99
CA CYS A 167 4.67 0.69 1.35
C CYS A 167 5.01 0.78 2.84
N LEU A 168 6.25 1.17 3.17
CA LEU A 168 6.67 1.45 4.55
C LEU A 168 6.88 2.96 4.71
N ILE A 169 6.09 3.59 5.56
CA ILE A 169 6.20 5.03 5.84
C ILE A 169 6.85 5.22 7.21
N ILE A 170 7.98 5.92 7.25
CA ILE A 170 8.69 6.30 8.48
C ILE A 170 8.63 7.82 8.61
N ASP A 171 7.77 8.27 9.52
CA ASP A 171 7.47 9.68 9.71
C ASP A 171 8.42 10.33 10.73
N GLU A 172 8.81 11.58 10.49
CA GLU A 172 9.63 12.41 11.38
C GLU A 172 11.04 11.85 11.66
N ILE A 173 11.71 11.25 10.64
CA ILE A 173 13.01 10.59 10.85
C ILE A 173 14.10 11.55 11.36
N GLY A 174 14.05 12.84 11.03
CA GLY A 174 15.01 13.84 11.48
C GLY A 174 14.91 14.23 12.95
N HIS A 175 13.86 13.83 13.66
CA HIS A 175 13.62 14.16 15.08
C HIS A 175 14.00 13.04 16.05
N CYS A 176 14.41 11.89 15.55
CA CYS A 176 14.75 10.74 16.37
C CYS A 176 16.21 10.36 16.22
N ALA A 177 16.95 10.35 17.33
CA ALA A 177 18.28 9.77 17.39
C ALA A 177 18.17 8.27 17.67
N PHE A 178 18.81 7.45 16.85
CA PHE A 178 19.02 6.03 17.09
C PHE A 178 20.37 5.82 17.81
N ASP A 179 20.41 4.92 18.79
CA ASP A 179 21.66 4.43 19.32
C ASP A 179 22.38 3.57 18.27
N LYS A 180 23.63 3.22 18.52
CA LYS A 180 24.46 2.46 17.57
C LYS A 180 23.82 1.14 17.14
N GLU A 181 23.17 0.45 18.05
CA GLU A 181 22.55 -0.85 17.78
C GLU A 181 21.22 -0.70 17.01
N ASN A 182 20.39 0.28 17.36
CA ASN A 182 19.19 0.59 16.60
C ASN A 182 19.51 1.12 15.20
N THR A 183 20.63 1.83 15.05
CA THR A 183 21.15 2.25 13.73
C THR A 183 21.51 1.04 12.87
N ARG A 184 22.15 0.01 13.43
CA ARG A 184 22.44 -1.25 12.72
C ARG A 184 21.15 -1.94 12.26
N LEU A 185 20.14 -2.03 13.14
CA LEU A 185 18.84 -2.62 12.76
C LEU A 185 18.12 -1.80 11.70
N PHE A 186 18.29 -0.48 11.70
CA PHE A 186 17.73 0.37 10.67
C PHE A 186 18.39 0.12 9.30
N PHE A 187 19.71 -0.01 9.25
CA PHE A 187 20.42 -0.38 8.02
C PHE A 187 20.05 -1.79 7.56
N ASP A 188 19.94 -2.77 8.45
CA ASP A 188 19.48 -4.13 8.11
C ASP A 188 18.04 -4.11 7.54
N LEU A 189 17.15 -3.27 8.10
CA LEU A 189 15.81 -3.07 7.55
C LEU A 189 15.85 -2.54 6.11
N ILE A 190 16.70 -1.51 5.86
CA ILE A 190 16.82 -0.92 4.53
C ILE A 190 17.36 -1.95 3.54
N ASP A 191 18.42 -2.68 3.91
CA ASP A 191 19.03 -3.71 3.07
C ASP A 191 18.06 -4.84 2.73
N ARG A 192 17.36 -5.39 3.71
CA ARG A 192 16.31 -6.40 3.51
C ARG A 192 15.17 -5.89 2.60
N ARG A 193 14.83 -4.62 2.68
CA ARG A 193 13.82 -4.04 1.80
C ARG A 193 14.35 -3.79 0.40
N TYR A 194 15.62 -3.43 0.25
CA TYR A 194 16.24 -3.28 -1.07
C TYR A 194 16.26 -4.61 -1.85
N ASN A 195 16.50 -5.72 -1.15
CA ASN A 195 16.54 -7.07 -1.74
C ASN A 195 15.17 -7.76 -1.81
N LYS A 196 14.09 -7.04 -1.47
CA LYS A 196 12.74 -7.59 -1.50
C LYS A 196 12.20 -7.65 -2.93
N GLU A 197 11.55 -8.75 -3.28
CA GLU A 197 10.81 -8.90 -4.53
C GLU A 197 9.41 -8.26 -4.49
N GLY A 198 8.85 -7.99 -5.68
CA GLY A 198 7.52 -7.41 -5.86
C GLY A 198 7.49 -5.89 -5.69
N ASN A 199 6.31 -5.30 -5.76
CA ASN A 199 6.10 -3.86 -5.65
C ASN A 199 6.35 -3.37 -4.23
N PHE A 200 7.33 -2.50 -4.04
CA PHE A 200 7.66 -1.93 -2.74
C PHE A 200 8.33 -0.56 -2.84
N ASN A 201 8.16 0.23 -1.80
CA ASN A 201 8.96 1.42 -1.55
C ASN A 201 9.02 1.77 -0.06
N MET A 202 9.87 2.74 0.27
CA MET A 202 9.89 3.41 1.57
C MET A 202 9.62 4.89 1.38
N ILE A 203 8.89 5.47 2.33
CA ILE A 203 8.63 6.91 2.38
C ILE A 203 9.15 7.44 3.70
N PHE A 204 9.94 8.50 3.61
CA PHE A 204 10.48 9.21 4.76
C PHE A 204 9.96 10.62 4.81
N THR A 205 9.67 11.13 6.01
CA THR A 205 9.43 12.55 6.20
C THR A 205 10.46 13.16 7.16
N SER A 206 10.89 14.38 6.90
CA SER A 206 11.83 15.09 7.76
C SER A 206 11.59 16.60 7.74
N ASN A 207 11.75 17.23 8.89
CA ASN A 207 11.82 18.69 9.00
C ASN A 207 13.28 19.22 8.93
N LYS A 208 14.27 18.30 8.90
CA LYS A 208 15.68 18.63 8.79
C LYS A 208 16.18 18.31 7.40
N ASN A 209 16.93 19.22 6.81
CA ASN A 209 17.66 18.92 5.57
C ASN A 209 18.74 17.87 5.87
N PRO A 210 18.99 16.97 4.91
CA PRO A 210 20.21 16.15 4.97
C PRO A 210 21.43 17.05 5.02
N ALA A 211 22.37 16.73 5.91
CA ALA A 211 23.64 17.41 6.01
C ALA A 211 24.51 17.10 4.77
#